data_516ae74aab8f9a1ac076b6d98ae6fe66
#
_entry.id   516ae74aab8f9a1ac076b6d98ae6fe66
#
_cell.length_a   1.000
_cell.length_b   1.000
_cell.length_c   1.000
_cell.angle_alpha   90.00
_cell.angle_beta   90.00
_cell.angle_gamma   90.00
#
_symmetry.space_group_name_H-M   'P 1'
#
loop_
_entity.id
_entity.type
_entity.pdbx_description
1 polymer ?
#
loop_
_entity_poly.entity_id
_entity_poly.type
_entity_poly.pdbx_seq_one_letter_code
_entity_poly.pdbx_strand_id
1 'polypeptide(L)'
;MSRALRLRVFAGPNGSGKTTIIDAVRKARVNGRQVDFGVYINADEIAKALKKGYDLSPFELELGSVRFLAFAESSGLVDKELTLEQLADGVLWGAHRVRSKPALPKDRVAQLIAQFLYDELLNAKRKFSFETVFSHPNKLDLMKRAKAAGYKVYLYFVSTEDPAINVQRVKDIRVKQGGHDVPKEKIISRWSRTMANLPEALSIAYHAYLWDNSKHGSAQLFCEVKRAGNRATWNIQAELVPIWFLPYLLVPQEDGNKLSDIYVKAMKRYHGLEDA
;
A
#
# COMPACT_ATOMS: atom_id res chain seq x y z
N MET A 1 -16.12 12.19 22.54
CA MET A 1 -16.24 11.10 21.52
C MET A 1 -14.83 10.67 21.12
N SER A 2 -14.45 9.41 21.33
CA SER A 2 -13.15 8.88 20.93
C SER A 2 -12.98 9.03 19.42
N ARG A 3 -11.92 9.67 19.00
CA ARG A 3 -11.62 9.90 17.55
C ARG A 3 -11.29 8.55 16.92
N ALA A 4 -12.16 8.02 16.05
CA ALA A 4 -12.01 6.69 15.45
C ALA A 4 -10.62 6.50 14.84
N LEU A 5 -9.92 5.44 15.26
CA LEU A 5 -8.60 5.06 14.73
C LEU A 5 -8.74 4.66 13.25
N ARG A 6 -7.84 5.12 12.42
CA ARG A 6 -7.85 4.81 10.98
C ARG A 6 -6.45 4.52 10.49
N LEU A 7 -6.33 3.42 9.78
CA LEU A 7 -5.17 3.08 8.96
C LEU A 7 -5.59 3.18 7.49
N ARG A 8 -4.80 3.90 6.66
CA ARG A 8 -5.00 3.95 5.21
C ARG A 8 -3.82 3.33 4.50
N VAL A 9 -4.07 2.32 3.71
CA VAL A 9 -3.07 1.59 2.95
C VAL A 9 -3.26 1.89 1.47
N PHE A 10 -2.30 2.57 0.86
CA PHE A 10 -2.25 2.80 -0.58
C PHE A 10 -1.38 1.72 -1.21
N ALA A 11 -2.02 0.75 -1.84
CA ALA A 11 -1.42 -0.48 -2.32
C ALA A 11 -1.51 -0.62 -3.84
N GLY A 12 -0.51 -1.28 -4.42
CA GLY A 12 -0.50 -1.59 -5.85
C GLY A 12 0.91 -1.76 -6.40
N PRO A 13 1.08 -2.44 -7.54
CA PRO A 13 2.39 -2.69 -8.13
C PRO A 13 3.18 -1.42 -8.44
N ASN A 14 4.48 -1.55 -8.70
CA ASN A 14 5.28 -0.44 -9.22
C ASN A 14 4.69 0.03 -10.56
N GLY A 15 4.59 1.34 -10.80
CA GLY A 15 4.04 1.88 -12.05
C GLY A 15 2.52 1.82 -12.18
N SER A 16 1.76 1.33 -11.18
CA SER A 16 0.30 1.28 -11.23
C SER A 16 -0.40 2.63 -11.09
N GLY A 17 0.32 3.69 -10.65
CA GLY A 17 -0.28 5.03 -10.49
C GLY A 17 -0.76 5.35 -9.07
N LYS A 18 -0.22 4.70 -8.04
CA LYS A 18 -0.55 4.96 -6.63
C LYS A 18 -0.49 6.42 -6.23
N THR A 19 0.55 7.13 -6.64
CA THR A 19 0.74 8.56 -6.33
C THR A 19 -0.43 9.41 -6.83
N THR A 20 -0.94 9.13 -8.03
CA THR A 20 -2.12 9.82 -8.59
C THR A 20 -3.35 9.60 -7.72
N ILE A 21 -3.58 8.37 -7.24
CA ILE A 21 -4.69 8.06 -6.34
C ILE A 21 -4.51 8.71 -4.98
N ILE A 22 -3.29 8.71 -4.41
CA ILE A 22 -2.98 9.40 -3.16
C ILE A 22 -3.33 10.88 -3.26
N ASP A 23 -2.93 11.55 -4.33
CA ASP A 23 -3.20 12.97 -4.55
C ASP A 23 -4.69 13.25 -4.74
N ALA A 24 -5.40 12.39 -5.45
CA ALA A 24 -6.84 12.48 -5.61
C ALA A 24 -7.56 12.34 -4.25
N VAL A 25 -7.19 11.33 -3.45
CA VAL A 25 -7.78 11.11 -2.12
C VAL A 25 -7.43 12.25 -1.15
N ARG A 26 -6.25 12.85 -1.23
CA ARG A 26 -5.87 14.03 -0.42
C ARG A 26 -6.77 15.23 -0.70
N LYS A 27 -7.18 15.41 -1.96
CA LYS A 27 -8.07 16.51 -2.38
C LYS A 27 -9.54 16.19 -2.12
N ALA A 28 -9.89 14.93 -1.93
CA ALA A 28 -11.27 14.50 -1.75
C ALA A 28 -11.86 15.01 -0.43
N ARG A 29 -13.15 15.32 -0.46
CA ARG A 29 -13.92 15.69 0.72
C ARG A 29 -15.02 14.66 0.98
N VAL A 30 -15.14 14.22 2.21
CA VAL A 30 -16.21 13.35 2.68
C VAL A 30 -17.01 14.10 3.72
N ASN A 31 -18.32 14.28 3.49
CA ASN A 31 -19.19 15.12 4.32
C ASN A 31 -18.61 16.53 4.58
N GLY A 32 -18.11 17.18 3.52
CA GLY A 32 -17.52 18.51 3.55
C GLY A 32 -16.13 18.63 4.17
N ARG A 33 -15.57 17.56 4.73
CA ARG A 33 -14.26 17.52 5.37
C ARG A 33 -13.24 16.80 4.50
N GLN A 34 -12.03 17.33 4.44
CA GLN A 34 -10.91 16.67 3.76
C GLN A 34 -10.61 15.32 4.41
N VAL A 35 -10.17 14.35 3.59
CA VAL A 35 -9.79 13.03 4.08
C VAL A 35 -8.58 13.14 4.99
N ASP A 36 -8.74 12.72 6.26
CA ASP A 36 -7.68 12.74 7.27
C ASP A 36 -6.73 11.54 7.07
N PHE A 37 -5.52 11.81 6.63
CA PHE A 37 -4.47 10.81 6.41
C PHE A 37 -3.77 10.37 7.70
N GLY A 38 -3.86 11.18 8.78
CA GLY A 38 -2.96 11.03 9.91
C GLY A 38 -1.50 11.26 9.49
N VAL A 39 -0.56 10.57 10.12
CA VAL A 39 0.85 10.64 9.70
C VAL A 39 1.04 9.79 8.43
N TYR A 40 1.50 10.42 7.36
CA TYR A 40 1.77 9.71 6.10
C TYR A 40 3.23 9.25 6.05
N ILE A 41 3.43 7.97 5.71
CA ILE A 41 4.76 7.35 5.62
C ILE A 41 4.97 6.77 4.23
N ASN A 42 6.09 7.16 3.61
CA ASN A 42 6.55 6.62 2.34
C ASN A 42 8.05 6.27 2.45
N ALA A 43 8.39 5.00 2.28
CA ALA A 43 9.77 4.52 2.38
C ALA A 43 10.70 5.16 1.32
N ASP A 44 10.18 5.47 0.12
CA ASP A 44 10.96 6.15 -0.93
C ASP A 44 11.30 7.60 -0.51
N GLU A 45 10.38 8.29 0.20
CA GLU A 45 10.64 9.64 0.75
C GLU A 45 11.66 9.58 1.90
N ILE A 46 11.54 8.58 2.77
CA ILE A 46 12.53 8.34 3.82
C ILE A 46 13.91 8.14 3.17
N ALA A 47 14.03 7.24 2.18
CA ALA A 47 15.30 6.97 1.50
C ALA A 47 15.93 8.23 0.89
N LYS A 48 15.13 9.09 0.27
CA LYS A 48 15.60 10.38 -0.29
C LYS A 48 16.09 11.34 0.78
N ALA A 49 15.45 11.35 1.94
CA ALA A 49 15.75 12.29 3.02
C ALA A 49 16.88 11.83 3.94
N LEU A 50 17.20 10.53 4.04
CA LEU A 50 18.12 9.97 5.05
C LEU A 50 19.50 10.64 5.07
N LYS A 51 20.03 11.06 3.93
CA LYS A 51 21.33 11.76 3.87
C LYS A 51 21.31 13.11 4.58
N LYS A 52 20.21 13.87 4.43
CA LYS A 52 20.03 15.21 5.03
C LYS A 52 19.33 15.17 6.38
N GLY A 53 18.58 14.09 6.63
CA GLY A 53 17.76 13.84 7.81
C GLY A 53 16.27 13.82 7.47
N TYR A 54 15.63 12.68 7.74
CA TYR A 54 14.19 12.54 7.65
C TYR A 54 13.55 13.14 8.90
N ASP A 55 12.54 13.99 8.72
CA ASP A 55 11.85 14.70 9.81
C ASP A 55 10.92 13.75 10.57
N LEU A 56 11.11 13.67 11.87
CA LEU A 56 10.32 12.86 12.81
C LEU A 56 9.30 13.69 13.59
N SER A 57 9.31 15.02 13.46
CA SER A 57 8.41 15.92 14.20
C SER A 57 6.92 15.59 14.00
N PRO A 58 6.44 15.17 12.79
CA PRO A 58 5.03 14.84 12.60
C PRO A 58 4.55 13.61 13.38
N PHE A 59 5.49 12.79 13.86
CA PHE A 59 5.13 11.59 14.61
C PHE A 59 4.71 11.88 16.04
N GLU A 60 5.24 12.98 16.65
CA GLU A 60 4.98 13.37 18.05
C GLU A 60 5.16 12.16 19.01
N LEU A 61 6.24 11.41 18.83
CA LEU A 61 6.61 10.21 19.58
C LEU A 61 8.08 10.33 20.00
N GLU A 62 8.41 9.75 21.15
CA GLU A 62 9.80 9.56 21.55
C GLU A 62 10.40 8.38 20.78
N LEU A 63 11.06 8.70 19.68
CA LEU A 63 11.73 7.76 18.81
C LEU A 63 13.25 7.81 19.03
N GLY A 64 13.89 6.65 19.00
CA GLY A 64 15.34 6.60 19.24
C GLY A 64 15.98 5.27 18.85
N SER A 65 17.33 5.25 18.92
CA SER A 65 18.15 4.12 18.49
C SER A 65 17.83 2.83 19.26
N VAL A 66 17.64 2.90 20.57
CA VAL A 66 17.40 1.72 21.40
C VAL A 66 16.11 0.98 20.95
N ARG A 67 15.02 1.70 20.81
CA ARG A 67 13.75 1.11 20.34
C ARG A 67 13.84 0.62 18.90
N PHE A 68 14.53 1.38 18.05
CA PHE A 68 14.74 1.00 16.66
C PHE A 68 15.57 -0.28 16.53
N LEU A 69 16.66 -0.43 17.29
CA LEU A 69 17.50 -1.62 17.24
C LEU A 69 16.77 -2.86 17.80
N ALA A 70 16.02 -2.72 18.88
CA ALA A 70 15.18 -3.80 19.40
C ALA A 70 14.11 -4.24 18.38
N PHE A 71 13.49 -3.29 17.67
CA PHE A 71 12.59 -3.60 16.55
C PHE A 71 13.33 -4.29 15.41
N ALA A 72 14.50 -3.79 15.01
CA ALA A 72 15.29 -4.33 13.91
C ALA A 72 15.65 -5.79 14.14
N GLU A 73 16.09 -6.14 15.35
CA GLU A 73 16.43 -7.49 15.77
C GLU A 73 15.27 -8.48 15.58
N SER A 74 14.05 -8.07 15.93
CA SER A 74 12.84 -8.90 15.81
C SER A 74 12.17 -8.87 14.43
N SER A 75 12.60 -7.97 13.54
CA SER A 75 11.88 -7.67 12.27
C SER A 75 12.05 -8.72 11.17
N GLY A 76 13.09 -9.57 11.26
CA GLY A 76 13.49 -10.45 10.16
C GLY A 76 14.09 -9.74 8.94
N LEU A 77 14.39 -8.43 9.02
CA LEU A 77 14.97 -7.61 7.94
C LEU A 77 16.48 -7.42 8.08
N VAL A 78 17.02 -7.83 9.21
CA VAL A 78 18.45 -7.85 9.49
C VAL A 78 19.02 -9.18 9.01
N ASP A 79 20.12 -9.13 8.28
CA ASP A 79 20.84 -10.30 7.77
C ASP A 79 22.35 -10.00 7.66
N LYS A 80 23.10 -10.89 6.99
CA LYS A 80 24.55 -10.72 6.80
C LYS A 80 24.97 -9.48 5.98
N GLU A 81 24.05 -8.90 5.18
CA GLU A 81 24.32 -7.71 4.36
C GLU A 81 23.93 -6.41 5.08
N LEU A 82 23.07 -6.50 6.10
CA LEU A 82 22.66 -5.38 6.94
C LEU A 82 22.51 -5.87 8.39
N THR A 83 23.60 -5.78 9.17
CA THR A 83 23.66 -6.29 10.55
C THR A 83 23.16 -5.26 11.56
N LEU A 84 22.83 -5.72 12.78
CA LEU A 84 22.46 -4.82 13.88
C LEU A 84 23.60 -3.85 14.24
N GLU A 85 24.84 -4.31 14.20
CA GLU A 85 26.01 -3.48 14.46
C GLU A 85 26.13 -2.36 13.41
N GLN A 86 25.99 -2.69 12.13
CA GLN A 86 25.97 -1.69 11.08
C GLN A 86 24.84 -0.67 11.26
N LEU A 87 23.65 -1.12 11.71
CA LEU A 87 22.53 -0.22 12.00
C LEU A 87 22.81 0.68 13.20
N ALA A 88 23.41 0.12 14.27
CA ALA A 88 23.78 0.87 15.47
C ALA A 88 24.78 1.98 15.16
N ASP A 89 25.79 1.68 14.35
CA ASP A 89 26.83 2.65 13.96
C ASP A 89 26.38 3.63 12.87
N GLY A 90 25.49 3.19 11.99
CA GLY A 90 25.20 3.89 10.75
C GLY A 90 23.88 4.65 10.72
N VAL A 91 22.92 4.35 11.60
CA VAL A 91 21.63 5.06 11.69
C VAL A 91 21.66 6.00 12.90
N LEU A 92 21.67 7.30 12.62
CA LEU A 92 21.86 8.34 13.60
C LEU A 92 20.52 8.97 13.97
N TRP A 93 20.09 8.78 15.21
CA TRP A 93 18.85 9.32 15.76
C TRP A 93 19.11 10.62 16.53
N GLY A 94 18.40 11.69 16.14
CA GLY A 94 18.32 12.93 16.90
C GLY A 94 16.89 13.18 17.37
N ALA A 95 16.66 14.24 18.14
CA ALA A 95 15.35 14.54 18.75
C ALA A 95 14.20 14.58 17.73
N HIS A 96 14.45 15.13 16.55
CA HIS A 96 13.44 15.30 15.50
C HIS A 96 13.86 14.81 14.12
N ARG A 97 14.98 14.10 14.02
CA ARG A 97 15.50 13.63 12.73
C ARG A 97 16.24 12.31 12.84
N VAL A 98 16.09 11.47 11.81
CA VAL A 98 16.90 10.28 11.61
C VAL A 98 17.73 10.43 10.33
N ARG A 99 19.01 10.07 10.38
CA ARG A 99 19.96 10.07 9.27
C ARG A 99 20.59 8.70 9.11
N SER A 100 21.13 8.44 7.93
CA SER A 100 21.90 7.23 7.67
C SER A 100 23.24 7.60 7.03
N LYS A 101 24.32 6.92 7.46
CA LYS A 101 25.64 7.01 6.80
C LYS A 101 25.53 6.48 5.36
N PRO A 102 26.30 7.05 4.41
CA PRO A 102 26.25 6.65 2.99
C PRO A 102 26.65 5.19 2.73
N ALA A 103 27.41 4.58 3.63
CA ALA A 103 27.85 3.19 3.50
C ALA A 103 26.71 2.18 3.64
N LEU A 104 25.58 2.55 4.25
CA LEU A 104 24.45 1.65 4.41
C LEU A 104 23.56 1.60 3.16
N PRO A 105 22.92 0.45 2.86
CA PRO A 105 21.98 0.30 1.76
C PRO A 105 20.70 1.10 2.07
N LYS A 106 20.66 2.36 1.60
CA LYS A 106 19.66 3.37 1.96
C LYS A 106 18.21 2.88 1.84
N ASP A 107 17.88 2.11 0.80
CA ASP A 107 16.52 1.65 0.55
C ASP A 107 16.08 0.59 1.57
N ARG A 108 17.00 -0.29 1.99
CA ARG A 108 16.75 -1.27 3.05
C ARG A 108 16.59 -0.59 4.41
N VAL A 109 17.48 0.37 4.73
CA VAL A 109 17.39 1.18 5.95
C VAL A 109 16.07 1.95 5.98
N ALA A 110 15.68 2.57 4.87
CA ALA A 110 14.40 3.31 4.79
C ALA A 110 13.18 2.40 4.97
N GLN A 111 13.20 1.18 4.42
CA GLN A 111 12.15 0.19 4.62
C GLN A 111 12.07 -0.25 6.08
N LEU A 112 13.21 -0.45 6.74
CA LEU A 112 13.26 -0.83 8.15
C LEU A 112 12.74 0.29 9.04
N ILE A 113 13.17 1.54 8.80
CA ILE A 113 12.66 2.72 9.50
C ILE A 113 11.15 2.87 9.29
N ALA A 114 10.66 2.73 8.05
CA ALA A 114 9.23 2.81 7.78
C ALA A 114 8.43 1.78 8.57
N GLN A 115 8.91 0.53 8.65
CA GLN A 115 8.24 -0.52 9.41
C GLN A 115 8.27 -0.26 10.92
N PHE A 116 9.39 0.21 11.44
CA PHE A 116 9.49 0.68 12.82
C PHE A 116 8.46 1.78 13.12
N LEU A 117 8.36 2.78 12.25
CA LEU A 117 7.41 3.87 12.42
C LEU A 117 5.95 3.41 12.37
N TYR A 118 5.61 2.39 11.53
CA TYR A 118 4.27 1.81 11.54
C TYR A 118 3.94 1.17 12.89
N ASP A 119 4.89 0.44 13.47
CA ASP A 119 4.73 -0.22 14.76
C ASP A 119 4.57 0.80 15.90
N GLU A 120 5.40 1.83 15.91
CA GLU A 120 5.33 2.90 16.90
C GLU A 120 3.99 3.64 16.86
N LEU A 121 3.49 3.98 15.67
CA LEU A 121 2.19 4.63 15.51
C LEU A 121 1.02 3.71 15.88
N LEU A 122 1.13 2.40 15.57
CA LEU A 122 0.14 1.41 15.95
C LEU A 122 0.05 1.27 17.47
N ASN A 123 1.19 1.15 18.16
CA ASN A 123 1.29 1.04 19.60
C ASN A 123 0.78 2.31 20.30
N ALA A 124 1.10 3.47 19.76
CA ALA A 124 0.63 4.77 20.24
C ALA A 124 -0.83 5.09 19.89
N LYS A 125 -1.54 4.17 19.21
CA LYS A 125 -2.92 4.36 18.73
C LYS A 125 -3.11 5.67 17.95
N ARG A 126 -2.16 5.99 17.07
CA ARG A 126 -2.19 7.16 16.20
C ARG A 126 -2.74 6.81 14.82
N LYS A 127 -3.48 7.71 14.20
CA LYS A 127 -3.89 7.55 12.82
C LYS A 127 -2.70 7.69 11.90
N PHE A 128 -2.59 6.79 10.92
CA PHE A 128 -1.53 6.88 9.93
C PHE A 128 -1.95 6.31 8.58
N SER A 129 -1.16 6.62 7.59
CA SER A 129 -1.30 6.11 6.24
C SER A 129 0.05 5.82 5.62
N PHE A 130 0.10 4.87 4.70
CA PHE A 130 1.33 4.54 4.00
C PHE A 130 1.09 4.04 2.58
N GLU A 131 2.13 4.21 1.75
CA GLU A 131 2.21 3.66 0.41
C GLU A 131 3.05 2.38 0.40
N THR A 132 2.62 1.38 -0.39
CA THR A 132 3.34 0.12 -0.52
C THR A 132 3.12 -0.54 -1.88
N VAL A 133 4.14 -1.27 -2.37
CA VAL A 133 3.98 -2.19 -3.51
C VAL A 133 3.08 -3.36 -3.14
N PHE A 134 2.98 -3.69 -1.86
CA PHE A 134 2.11 -4.74 -1.33
C PHE A 134 2.46 -6.17 -1.78
N SER A 135 3.70 -6.40 -2.17
CA SER A 135 4.18 -7.70 -2.67
C SER A 135 4.77 -8.61 -1.58
N HIS A 136 4.67 -8.23 -0.31
CA HIS A 136 5.18 -9.00 0.83
C HIS A 136 4.09 -9.16 1.90
N PRO A 137 3.96 -10.37 2.52
CA PRO A 137 2.91 -10.67 3.51
C PRO A 137 2.93 -9.79 4.76
N ASN A 138 4.07 -9.23 5.15
CA ASN A 138 4.19 -8.38 6.33
C ASN A 138 3.22 -7.16 6.34
N LYS A 139 2.72 -6.76 5.18
CA LYS A 139 1.73 -5.69 5.10
C LYS A 139 0.32 -6.18 5.45
N LEU A 140 0.02 -7.44 5.15
CA LEU A 140 -1.19 -8.12 5.62
C LEU A 140 -1.16 -8.26 7.15
N ASP A 141 -0.02 -8.67 7.71
CA ASP A 141 0.15 -8.79 9.17
C ASP A 141 -0.03 -7.45 9.88
N LEU A 142 0.53 -6.37 9.33
CA LEU A 142 0.28 -5.02 9.85
C LEU A 142 -1.20 -4.64 9.82
N MET A 143 -1.91 -4.96 8.70
CA MET A 143 -3.36 -4.69 8.59
C MET A 143 -4.17 -5.51 9.61
N LYS A 144 -3.82 -6.79 9.82
CA LYS A 144 -4.45 -7.66 10.84
C LYS A 144 -4.25 -7.10 12.24
N ARG A 145 -3.01 -6.73 12.58
CA ARG A 145 -2.67 -6.14 13.89
C ARG A 145 -3.42 -4.82 14.10
N ALA A 146 -3.48 -3.97 13.08
CA ALA A 146 -4.25 -2.73 13.15
C ALA A 146 -5.74 -3.00 13.38
N LYS A 147 -6.35 -3.95 12.66
CA LYS A 147 -7.74 -4.36 12.85
C LYS A 147 -7.98 -4.86 14.28
N ALA A 148 -7.11 -5.73 14.79
CA ALA A 148 -7.18 -6.24 16.16
C ALA A 148 -7.03 -5.13 17.22
N ALA A 149 -6.24 -4.09 16.93
CA ALA A 149 -6.09 -2.90 17.77
C ALA A 149 -7.24 -1.88 17.65
N GLY A 150 -8.31 -2.22 16.93
CA GLY A 150 -9.53 -1.39 16.80
C GLY A 150 -9.46 -0.32 15.68
N TYR A 151 -8.50 -0.41 14.78
CA TYR A 151 -8.45 0.49 13.62
C TYR A 151 -9.49 0.10 12.57
N LYS A 152 -10.10 1.11 11.96
CA LYS A 152 -10.77 0.96 10.66
C LYS A 152 -9.71 0.99 9.58
N VAL A 153 -9.44 -0.14 8.95
CA VAL A 153 -8.44 -0.29 7.89
C VAL A 153 -9.07 0.05 6.55
N TYR A 154 -8.58 1.10 5.90
CA TYR A 154 -8.98 1.51 4.56
C TYR A 154 -7.92 1.07 3.57
N LEU A 155 -8.32 0.31 2.55
CA LEU A 155 -7.47 -0.12 1.46
C LEU A 155 -7.77 0.68 0.20
N TYR A 156 -6.78 1.32 -0.38
CA TYR A 156 -6.82 1.99 -1.68
C TYR A 156 -5.92 1.20 -2.61
N PHE A 157 -6.51 0.37 -3.46
CA PHE A 157 -5.76 -0.55 -4.31
C PHE A 157 -5.85 -0.11 -5.76
N VAL A 158 -4.73 0.00 -6.45
CA VAL A 158 -4.67 0.35 -7.85
C VAL A 158 -3.78 -0.61 -8.62
N SER A 159 -4.30 -1.17 -9.73
CA SER A 159 -3.54 -2.08 -10.59
C SER A 159 -3.74 -1.74 -12.07
N THR A 160 -3.09 -2.52 -12.90
CA THR A 160 -3.16 -2.51 -14.36
C THR A 160 -3.42 -3.94 -14.84
N GLU A 161 -3.99 -4.10 -16.03
CA GLU A 161 -4.30 -5.40 -16.63
C GLU A 161 -3.08 -6.27 -16.87
N ASP A 162 -1.97 -5.64 -17.29
CA ASP A 162 -0.75 -6.33 -17.67
C ASP A 162 0.46 -5.71 -16.97
N PRO A 163 1.33 -6.53 -16.34
CA PRO A 163 2.58 -6.03 -15.78
C PRO A 163 3.51 -5.38 -16.81
N ALA A 164 3.33 -5.63 -18.11
CA ALA A 164 4.07 -4.93 -19.17
C ALA A 164 3.81 -3.41 -19.15
N ILE A 165 2.57 -2.98 -18.87
CA ILE A 165 2.21 -1.57 -18.69
C ILE A 165 3.03 -0.97 -17.55
N ASN A 166 3.16 -1.70 -16.45
CA ASN A 166 3.95 -1.28 -15.29
C ASN A 166 5.44 -1.14 -15.63
N VAL A 167 6.00 -2.11 -16.36
CA VAL A 167 7.39 -2.09 -16.81
C VAL A 167 7.66 -0.86 -17.66
N GLN A 168 6.81 -0.60 -18.67
CA GLN A 168 6.96 0.56 -19.54
C GLN A 168 6.90 1.87 -18.75
N ARG A 169 5.91 2.02 -17.85
CA ARG A 169 5.76 3.24 -17.02
C ARG A 169 6.93 3.48 -16.08
N VAL A 170 7.48 2.42 -15.50
CA VAL A 170 8.67 2.55 -14.64
C VAL A 170 9.86 3.04 -15.46
N LYS A 171 10.10 2.48 -16.66
CA LYS A 171 11.16 2.93 -17.55
C LYS A 171 10.96 4.38 -18.01
N ASP A 172 9.77 4.70 -18.52
CA ASP A 172 9.55 5.98 -19.21
C ASP A 172 9.41 7.16 -18.25
N ILE A 173 8.81 6.95 -17.09
CA ILE A 173 8.46 8.01 -16.16
C ILE A 173 9.45 8.07 -14.99
N ARG A 174 9.67 6.94 -14.34
CA ARG A 174 10.43 6.90 -13.10
C ARG A 174 11.92 7.11 -13.33
N VAL A 175 12.48 6.52 -14.39
CA VAL A 175 13.90 6.68 -14.74
C VAL A 175 14.16 8.11 -15.23
N LYS A 176 13.32 8.65 -16.10
CA LYS A 176 13.45 10.04 -16.59
C LYS A 176 13.32 11.09 -15.49
N GLN A 177 12.65 10.78 -14.39
CA GLN A 177 12.49 11.65 -13.22
C GLN A 177 13.55 11.40 -12.12
N GLY A 178 14.64 10.67 -12.43
CA GLY A 178 15.72 10.36 -11.47
C GLY A 178 15.34 9.32 -10.41
N GLY A 179 14.30 8.51 -10.65
CA GLY A 179 13.93 7.38 -9.81
C GLY A 179 14.84 6.16 -10.08
N HIS A 180 14.86 5.22 -9.13
CA HIS A 180 15.63 3.99 -9.30
C HIS A 180 15.06 3.12 -10.41
N ASP A 181 15.94 2.61 -11.25
CA ASP A 181 15.61 1.54 -12.18
C ASP A 181 15.30 0.26 -11.39
N VAL A 182 14.15 -0.36 -11.72
CA VAL A 182 13.75 -1.65 -11.14
C VAL A 182 13.76 -2.67 -12.26
N PRO A 183 14.52 -3.77 -12.13
CA PRO A 183 14.57 -4.82 -13.16
C PRO A 183 13.19 -5.31 -13.56
N LYS A 184 12.97 -5.55 -14.85
CA LYS A 184 11.69 -5.97 -15.44
C LYS A 184 11.12 -7.19 -14.71
N GLU A 185 11.94 -8.21 -14.47
CA GLU A 185 11.55 -9.46 -13.81
C GLU A 185 11.06 -9.19 -12.37
N LYS A 186 11.67 -8.23 -11.70
CA LYS A 186 11.28 -7.83 -10.34
C LYS A 186 9.93 -7.09 -10.34
N ILE A 187 9.65 -6.29 -11.37
CA ILE A 187 8.34 -5.61 -11.52
C ILE A 187 7.24 -6.66 -11.74
N ILE A 188 7.45 -7.59 -12.66
CA ILE A 188 6.50 -8.67 -12.99
C ILE A 188 6.25 -9.56 -11.77
N SER A 189 7.31 -10.04 -11.12
CA SER A 189 7.21 -10.88 -9.92
C SER A 189 6.48 -10.16 -8.77
N ARG A 190 6.74 -8.87 -8.59
CA ARG A 190 6.03 -8.07 -7.58
C ARG A 190 4.57 -7.86 -7.94
N TRP A 191 4.24 -7.66 -9.22
CA TRP A 191 2.85 -7.55 -9.67
C TRP A 191 2.07 -8.80 -9.28
N SER A 192 2.54 -9.99 -9.65
CA SER A 192 1.88 -11.27 -9.34
C SER A 192 1.68 -11.46 -7.82
N ARG A 193 2.71 -11.18 -7.01
CA ARG A 193 2.60 -11.29 -5.54
C ARG A 193 1.65 -10.25 -4.94
N THR A 194 1.61 -9.04 -5.50
CA THR A 194 0.67 -8.00 -5.07
C THR A 194 -0.77 -8.44 -5.32
N MET A 195 -1.01 -9.04 -6.49
CA MET A 195 -2.32 -9.58 -6.83
C MET A 195 -2.71 -10.77 -5.93
N ALA A 196 -1.77 -11.65 -5.63
CA ALA A 196 -2.00 -12.79 -4.73
C ALA A 196 -2.37 -12.36 -3.29
N ASN A 197 -1.90 -11.20 -2.82
CA ASN A 197 -2.21 -10.68 -1.50
C ASN A 197 -3.58 -9.95 -1.44
N LEU A 198 -4.18 -9.62 -2.58
CA LEU A 198 -5.41 -8.81 -2.63
C LEU A 198 -6.62 -9.47 -1.95
N PRO A 199 -6.93 -10.78 -2.14
CA PRO A 199 -8.09 -11.40 -1.51
C PRO A 199 -8.04 -11.30 0.02
N GLU A 200 -6.90 -11.59 0.62
CA GLU A 200 -6.71 -11.51 2.05
C GLU A 200 -6.81 -10.06 2.55
N ALA A 201 -6.24 -9.10 1.83
CA ALA A 201 -6.36 -7.68 2.15
C ALA A 201 -7.82 -7.21 2.15
N LEU A 202 -8.63 -7.66 1.19
CA LEU A 202 -10.07 -7.38 1.12
C LEU A 202 -10.82 -7.98 2.32
N SER A 203 -10.42 -9.15 2.82
CA SER A 203 -11.03 -9.78 4.00
C SER A 203 -10.74 -9.02 5.30
N ILE A 204 -9.61 -8.33 5.36
CA ILE A 204 -9.19 -7.54 6.52
C ILE A 204 -9.79 -6.13 6.51
N ALA A 205 -9.88 -5.52 5.33
CA ALA A 205 -10.25 -4.12 5.17
C ALA A 205 -11.68 -3.83 5.68
N TYR A 206 -11.84 -2.73 6.43
CA TYR A 206 -13.14 -2.15 6.78
C TYR A 206 -13.81 -1.56 5.54
N HIS A 207 -13.03 -0.89 4.67
CA HIS A 207 -13.48 -0.36 3.40
C HIS A 207 -12.34 -0.41 2.40
N ALA A 208 -12.57 -1.02 1.25
CA ALA A 208 -11.61 -1.06 0.15
C ALA A 208 -12.17 -0.32 -1.07
N TYR A 209 -11.28 0.37 -1.76
CA TYR A 209 -11.51 1.07 -3.02
C TYR A 209 -10.54 0.49 -4.05
N LEU A 210 -11.06 0.03 -5.19
CA LEU A 210 -10.28 -0.65 -6.22
C LEU A 210 -10.31 0.15 -7.52
N TRP A 211 -9.12 0.53 -8.01
CA TRP A 211 -8.95 1.27 -9.25
C TRP A 211 -8.24 0.44 -10.30
N ASP A 212 -8.74 0.52 -11.51
CA ASP A 212 -8.00 0.15 -12.71
C ASP A 212 -7.31 1.38 -13.31
N ASN A 213 -6.04 1.26 -13.61
CA ASN A 213 -5.25 2.28 -14.28
C ASN A 213 -4.52 1.71 -15.51
N SER A 214 -5.16 0.80 -16.24
CA SER A 214 -4.60 0.21 -17.45
C SER A 214 -4.45 1.24 -18.56
N LYS A 215 -5.44 2.12 -18.71
CA LYS A 215 -5.41 3.23 -19.68
C LYS A 215 -4.61 4.42 -19.13
N HIS A 216 -3.75 4.99 -19.96
CA HIS A 216 -2.91 6.11 -19.55
C HIS A 216 -3.77 7.33 -19.20
N GLY A 217 -3.49 7.95 -18.03
CA GLY A 217 -4.13 9.17 -17.57
C GLY A 217 -5.58 9.01 -17.07
N SER A 218 -6.12 7.80 -16.98
CA SER A 218 -7.52 7.59 -16.60
C SER A 218 -7.71 6.45 -15.61
N ALA A 219 -7.21 6.63 -14.39
CA ALA A 219 -7.50 5.71 -13.31
C ALA A 219 -8.99 5.74 -12.95
N GLN A 220 -9.66 4.58 -13.04
CA GLN A 220 -11.10 4.44 -12.80
C GLN A 220 -11.37 3.64 -11.54
N LEU A 221 -12.18 4.18 -10.63
CA LEU A 221 -12.74 3.45 -9.50
C LEU A 221 -13.85 2.53 -10.02
N PHE A 222 -13.61 1.22 -10.01
CA PHE A 222 -14.59 0.25 -10.53
C PHE A 222 -15.27 -0.57 -9.43
N CYS A 223 -14.72 -0.61 -8.23
CA CYS A 223 -15.27 -1.39 -7.13
C CYS A 223 -15.01 -0.74 -5.78
N GLU A 224 -16.04 -0.75 -4.92
CA GLU A 224 -15.93 -0.47 -3.50
C GLU A 224 -16.40 -1.69 -2.71
N VAL A 225 -15.67 -2.07 -1.66
CA VAL A 225 -16.04 -3.15 -0.76
C VAL A 225 -16.14 -2.61 0.65
N LYS A 226 -17.33 -2.65 1.25
CA LYS A 226 -17.57 -2.26 2.64
C LYS A 226 -17.80 -3.50 3.50
N ARG A 227 -17.21 -3.54 4.68
CA ARG A 227 -17.37 -4.65 5.59
C ARG A 227 -17.98 -4.20 6.93
N ALA A 228 -19.01 -4.92 7.35
CA ALA A 228 -19.64 -4.80 8.67
C ALA A 228 -19.67 -6.17 9.34
N GLY A 229 -18.80 -6.38 10.32
CA GLY A 229 -18.58 -7.72 10.89
C GLY A 229 -18.06 -8.69 9.82
N ASN A 230 -18.74 -9.81 9.66
CA ASN A 230 -18.38 -10.82 8.65
C ASN A 230 -19.00 -10.56 7.26
N ARG A 231 -19.97 -9.63 7.17
CA ARG A 231 -20.63 -9.31 5.90
C ARG A 231 -19.84 -8.30 5.10
N ALA A 232 -19.68 -8.57 3.80
CA ALA A 232 -19.08 -7.66 2.82
C ALA A 232 -20.15 -7.22 1.83
N THR A 233 -20.31 -5.92 1.64
CA THR A 233 -21.16 -5.33 0.59
C THR A 233 -20.23 -4.87 -0.53
N TRP A 234 -20.48 -5.35 -1.73
CA TRP A 234 -19.75 -5.03 -2.95
C TRP A 234 -20.57 -4.06 -3.80
N ASN A 235 -19.98 -2.93 -4.12
CA ASN A 235 -20.52 -1.98 -5.09
C ASN A 235 -19.61 -2.01 -6.33
N ILE A 236 -19.97 -2.83 -7.31
CA ILE A 236 -19.19 -3.08 -8.53
C ILE A 236 -19.91 -2.40 -9.70
N GLN A 237 -19.16 -1.61 -10.45
CA GLN A 237 -19.60 -1.06 -11.72
C GLN A 237 -19.26 -2.07 -12.82
N ALA A 238 -20.23 -2.94 -13.18
CA ALA A 238 -19.99 -4.07 -14.08
C ALA A 238 -19.42 -3.65 -15.46
N GLU A 239 -19.76 -2.45 -15.92
CA GLU A 239 -19.23 -1.89 -17.17
C GLU A 239 -17.73 -1.57 -17.12
N LEU A 240 -17.18 -1.43 -15.92
CA LEU A 240 -15.80 -1.04 -15.68
C LEU A 240 -14.93 -2.16 -15.08
N VAL A 241 -15.50 -3.36 -14.87
CA VAL A 241 -14.75 -4.47 -14.24
C VAL A 241 -13.56 -4.87 -15.12
N PRO A 242 -12.32 -4.69 -14.64
CA PRO A 242 -11.13 -5.03 -15.40
C PRO A 242 -10.86 -6.54 -15.36
N ILE A 243 -10.22 -7.05 -16.43
CA ILE A 243 -9.92 -8.48 -16.59
C ILE A 243 -9.09 -9.02 -15.43
N TRP A 244 -8.10 -8.27 -14.97
CA TRP A 244 -7.23 -8.69 -13.88
C TRP A 244 -7.99 -8.94 -12.56
N PHE A 245 -9.20 -8.38 -12.43
CA PHE A 245 -10.02 -8.55 -11.22
C PHE A 245 -11.02 -9.71 -11.34
N LEU A 246 -11.32 -10.20 -12.54
CA LEU A 246 -12.32 -11.25 -12.76
C LEU A 246 -12.13 -12.51 -11.89
N PRO A 247 -10.89 -13.03 -11.68
CA PRO A 247 -10.69 -14.21 -10.84
C PRO A 247 -11.19 -14.03 -9.39
N TYR A 248 -11.22 -12.79 -8.89
CA TYR A 248 -11.63 -12.49 -7.52
C TYR A 248 -13.14 -12.39 -7.33
N LEU A 249 -13.91 -12.26 -8.42
CA LEU A 249 -15.38 -12.31 -8.40
C LEU A 249 -15.92 -13.73 -8.15
N LEU A 250 -15.10 -14.75 -8.35
CA LEU A 250 -15.46 -16.14 -8.13
C LEU A 250 -15.24 -16.61 -6.68
N VAL A 251 -14.66 -15.77 -5.83
CA VAL A 251 -14.52 -16.10 -4.41
C VAL A 251 -15.91 -16.16 -3.80
N PRO A 252 -16.28 -17.25 -3.08
CA PRO A 252 -17.59 -17.38 -2.48
C PRO A 252 -17.92 -16.17 -1.61
N GLN A 253 -18.98 -15.46 -1.97
CA GLN A 253 -19.51 -14.30 -1.25
C GLN A 253 -20.96 -14.61 -0.85
N GLU A 254 -21.47 -13.92 0.16
CA GLU A 254 -22.89 -14.04 0.53
C GLU A 254 -23.85 -13.65 -0.62
N ASP A 255 -23.38 -12.79 -1.56
CA ASP A 255 -24.09 -12.38 -2.78
C ASP A 255 -23.64 -13.16 -4.04
N GLY A 256 -23.33 -14.44 -3.91
CA GLY A 256 -22.68 -15.26 -4.96
C GLY A 256 -23.37 -15.20 -6.32
N ASN A 257 -24.71 -15.22 -6.38
CA ASN A 257 -25.46 -15.15 -7.64
C ASN A 257 -25.22 -13.82 -8.38
N LYS A 258 -25.27 -12.70 -7.67
CA LYS A 258 -25.06 -11.38 -8.25
C LYS A 258 -23.63 -11.19 -8.79
N LEU A 259 -22.62 -11.72 -8.07
CA LEU A 259 -21.23 -11.67 -8.52
C LEU A 259 -20.98 -12.58 -9.71
N SER A 260 -21.66 -13.76 -9.76
CA SER A 260 -21.61 -14.65 -10.92
C SER A 260 -22.15 -13.96 -12.18
N ASP A 261 -23.27 -13.25 -12.08
CA ASP A 261 -23.84 -12.50 -13.21
C ASP A 261 -22.91 -11.38 -13.70
N ILE A 262 -22.29 -10.66 -12.76
CA ILE A 262 -21.31 -9.63 -13.08
C ILE A 262 -20.10 -10.25 -13.79
N TYR A 263 -19.61 -11.39 -13.30
CA TYR A 263 -18.50 -12.11 -13.92
C TYR A 263 -18.87 -12.55 -15.35
N VAL A 264 -20.04 -13.16 -15.55
CA VAL A 264 -20.50 -13.61 -16.88
C VAL A 264 -20.60 -12.44 -17.84
N LYS A 265 -21.20 -11.31 -17.44
CA LYS A 265 -21.27 -10.09 -18.26
C LYS A 265 -19.89 -9.54 -18.61
N ALA A 266 -18.97 -9.47 -17.64
CA ALA A 266 -17.62 -8.99 -17.88
C ALA A 266 -16.84 -9.91 -18.84
N MET A 267 -17.03 -11.26 -18.72
CA MET A 267 -16.42 -12.22 -19.64
C MET A 267 -17.00 -12.15 -21.04
N LYS A 268 -18.32 -12.02 -21.19
CA LYS A 268 -18.95 -11.82 -22.50
C LYS A 268 -18.37 -10.61 -23.22
N ARG A 269 -18.26 -9.48 -22.52
CA ARG A 269 -17.67 -8.25 -23.05
C ARG A 269 -16.21 -8.44 -23.47
N TYR A 270 -15.42 -9.12 -22.64
CA TYR A 270 -14.02 -9.42 -22.94
C TYR A 270 -13.84 -10.23 -24.22
N HIS A 271 -14.72 -11.20 -24.47
CA HIS A 271 -14.68 -12.05 -25.65
C HIS A 271 -15.43 -11.44 -26.87
N GLY A 272 -15.94 -10.20 -26.77
CA GLY A 272 -16.70 -9.57 -27.83
C GLY A 272 -18.04 -10.26 -28.11
N LEU A 273 -18.59 -10.96 -27.13
CA LEU A 273 -19.85 -11.72 -27.18
C LEU A 273 -21.01 -10.93 -26.59
N GLU A 274 -20.94 -9.60 -26.58
CA GLU A 274 -22.07 -8.75 -26.19
C GLU A 274 -23.20 -8.97 -27.20
N ASP A 275 -24.38 -9.26 -26.66
CA ASP A 275 -25.60 -9.53 -27.46
C ASP A 275 -25.84 -8.39 -28.44
N ALA A 276 -25.91 -8.73 -29.72
CA ALA A 276 -26.30 -7.83 -30.80
C ALA A 276 -27.78 -7.38 -30.63
#